data_3b668f236a17ff7d4671200ef3d5014e
#
_entry.id   3b668f236a17ff7d4671200ef3d5014e
#
_cell.length_a   1.000
_cell.length_b   1.000
_cell.length_c   1.000
_cell.angle_alpha   90.00
_cell.angle_beta   90.00
_cell.angle_gamma   90.00
#
_symmetry.space_group_name_H-M   'P 1'
#
loop_
_entity.id
_entity.type
_entity.pdbx_description
1 polymer ?
#
loop_
_entity_poly.entity_id
_entity_poly.type
_entity_poly.pdbx_seq_one_letter_code
_entity_poly.pdbx_strand_id
1 'polypeptide(L)'
;TPDHREISGLQSWENPQGYINQLIYATNEVSTVIKNIIKNDPNAIIIVQGDTGTATMFPSTPTEFKDVYQIHSILYAIRIPDVDNSNTMIPVNTYRIIFNNYFDMDYEYLEQHSYMLDQNNVWIDITEKLREYRYD
;
A
#
# COMPACT_ATOMS: atom_id res chain seq x y z
N THR A 1 4.95 15.20 13.91
CA THR A 1 5.54 15.95 15.04
C THR A 1 5.35 15.15 16.33
N PRO A 2 6.29 15.22 17.32
CA PRO A 2 6.14 14.50 18.59
C PRO A 2 4.90 14.90 19.40
N ASP A 3 4.27 16.03 19.07
CA ASP A 3 3.10 16.58 19.75
C ASP A 3 1.77 16.27 19.07
N HIS A 4 1.74 15.26 18.20
CA HIS A 4 0.52 14.77 17.53
C HIS A 4 -0.23 15.80 16.67
N ARG A 5 0.43 16.85 16.21
CA ARG A 5 -0.18 17.81 15.32
C ARG A 5 -0.01 17.40 13.87
N GLU A 6 -1.09 17.45 13.14
CA GLU A 6 -1.07 17.36 11.70
C GLU A 6 -0.20 18.51 11.15
N ILE A 7 0.80 18.18 10.34
CA ILE A 7 1.55 19.18 9.62
C ILE A 7 0.70 19.61 8.43
N SER A 8 -0.13 20.62 8.62
CA SER A 8 -0.89 21.21 7.54
C SER A 8 -0.01 22.17 6.74
N GLY A 9 0.02 21.99 5.42
CA GLY A 9 0.60 22.92 4.48
C GLY A 9 1.67 22.32 3.55
N LEU A 10 1.92 23.00 2.46
CA LEU A 10 2.85 22.61 1.38
C LEU A 10 4.27 22.30 1.87
N GLN A 11 4.70 22.87 3.00
CA GLN A 11 6.05 22.66 3.56
C GLN A 11 6.33 21.22 4.03
N SER A 12 5.29 20.44 4.39
CA SER A 12 5.48 19.04 4.81
C SER A 12 5.84 18.12 3.65
N TRP A 13 5.40 18.47 2.46
CA TRP A 13 5.57 17.66 1.25
C TRP A 13 6.92 17.89 0.57
N GLU A 14 7.51 19.07 0.78
CA GLU A 14 8.83 19.45 0.24
C GLU A 14 9.99 18.98 1.12
N ASN A 15 9.72 18.58 2.37
CA ASN A 15 10.73 18.17 3.32
C ASN A 15 10.70 16.66 3.57
N PRO A 16 11.69 15.88 3.08
CA PRO A 16 11.74 14.42 3.28
C PRO A 16 11.67 14.02 4.76
N GLN A 17 12.29 14.78 5.65
CA GLN A 17 12.24 14.49 7.09
C GLN A 17 10.84 14.74 7.67
N GLY A 18 10.14 15.75 7.18
CA GLY A 18 8.74 15.99 7.54
C GLY A 18 7.83 14.83 7.16
N TYR A 19 7.99 14.32 5.94
CA TYR A 19 7.28 13.12 5.48
C TYR A 19 7.57 11.88 6.35
N ILE A 20 8.84 11.61 6.63
CA ILE A 20 9.25 10.47 7.46
C ILE A 20 8.66 10.58 8.88
N ASN A 21 8.70 11.76 9.49
CA ASN A 21 8.14 11.98 10.83
C ASN A 21 6.62 11.73 10.84
N GLN A 22 5.92 12.20 9.80
CA GLN A 22 4.48 11.98 9.66
C GLN A 22 4.15 10.50 9.43
N LEU A 23 4.95 9.80 8.62
CA LEU A 23 4.79 8.37 8.39
C LEU A 23 4.99 7.57 9.68
N ILE A 24 6.02 7.87 10.47
CA ILE A 24 6.28 7.23 11.77
C ILE A 24 5.08 7.47 12.72
N TYR A 25 4.61 8.70 12.79
CA TYR A 25 3.45 9.03 13.61
C TYR A 25 2.21 8.24 13.18
N ALA A 26 1.84 8.29 11.91
CA ALA A 26 0.68 7.57 11.37
C ALA A 26 0.78 6.06 11.60
N THR A 27 1.97 5.48 11.40
CA THR A 27 2.22 4.05 11.64
C THR A 27 2.02 3.66 13.10
N ASN A 28 2.44 4.50 14.05
CA ASN A 28 2.25 4.25 15.48
C ASN A 28 0.78 4.32 15.87
N GLU A 29 0.03 5.31 15.37
CA GLU A 29 -1.41 5.43 15.59
C GLU A 29 -2.17 4.23 15.03
N VAL A 30 -1.94 3.88 13.78
CA VAL A 30 -2.55 2.71 13.12
C VAL A 30 -2.21 1.42 13.87
N SER A 31 -0.95 1.24 14.28
CA SER A 31 -0.52 0.07 15.07
C SER A 31 -1.24 -0.03 16.40
N THR A 32 -1.50 1.10 17.04
CA THR A 32 -2.25 1.16 18.31
C THR A 32 -3.72 0.76 18.11
N VAL A 33 -4.34 1.26 17.03
CA VAL A 33 -5.71 0.89 16.67
C VAL A 33 -5.80 -0.62 16.36
N ILE A 34 -4.88 -1.16 15.56
CA ILE A 34 -4.84 -2.59 15.21
C ILE A 34 -4.70 -3.46 16.47
N LYS A 35 -3.78 -3.11 17.39
CA LYS A 35 -3.62 -3.85 18.64
C LYS A 35 -4.89 -3.87 19.49
N ASN A 36 -5.61 -2.76 19.54
CA ASN A 36 -6.89 -2.67 20.24
C ASN A 36 -7.98 -3.50 19.58
N ILE A 37 -8.07 -3.50 18.25
CA ILE A 37 -9.00 -4.35 17.50
C ILE A 37 -8.73 -5.82 17.82
N ILE A 38 -7.49 -6.28 17.65
CA ILE A 38 -7.12 -7.68 17.88
C ILE A 38 -7.37 -8.11 19.32
N LYS A 39 -7.15 -7.21 20.29
CA LYS A 39 -7.40 -7.48 21.70
C LYS A 39 -8.89 -7.71 21.99
N ASN A 40 -9.78 -6.96 21.32
CA ASN A 40 -11.22 -7.03 21.54
C ASN A 40 -11.89 -8.09 20.67
N ASP A 41 -11.37 -8.32 19.47
CA ASP A 41 -11.82 -9.35 18.53
C ASP A 41 -10.62 -10.01 17.86
N PRO A 42 -10.16 -11.16 18.38
CA PRO A 42 -9.05 -11.92 17.78
C PRO A 42 -9.36 -12.44 16.38
N ASN A 43 -10.63 -12.52 15.98
CA ASN A 43 -11.05 -13.00 14.68
C ASN A 43 -11.29 -11.86 13.66
N ALA A 44 -11.03 -10.62 14.04
CA ALA A 44 -11.20 -9.49 13.13
C ALA A 44 -10.35 -9.63 11.86
N ILE A 45 -10.97 -9.43 10.71
CA ILE A 45 -10.29 -9.22 9.44
C ILE A 45 -9.83 -7.75 9.41
N ILE A 46 -8.54 -7.53 9.18
CA ILE A 46 -7.96 -6.18 9.18
C ILE A 46 -7.26 -5.96 7.85
N ILE A 47 -7.61 -4.88 7.18
CA ILE A 47 -6.97 -4.42 5.95
C ILE A 47 -6.47 -3.00 6.19
N VAL A 48 -5.18 -2.77 5.97
CA VAL A 48 -4.57 -1.44 5.96
C VAL A 48 -3.94 -1.27 4.60
N GLN A 49 -4.47 -0.34 3.83
CA GLN A 49 -4.06 -0.15 2.45
C GLN A 49 -4.01 1.34 2.10
N GLY A 50 -2.90 1.76 1.47
CA GLY A 50 -2.81 3.02 0.76
C GLY A 50 -3.32 2.86 -0.68
N ASP A 51 -3.74 3.95 -1.27
CA ASP A 51 -4.16 4.04 -2.67
C ASP A 51 -2.97 4.26 -3.60
N THR A 52 -1.94 4.97 -3.11
CA THR A 52 -0.68 5.23 -3.82
C THR A 52 0.50 5.14 -2.88
N GLY A 53 1.70 4.98 -3.45
CA GLY A 53 2.95 5.22 -2.74
C GLY A 53 3.24 6.72 -2.60
N THR A 54 4.47 7.07 -2.20
CA THR A 54 4.83 8.47 -2.04
C THR A 54 5.05 9.16 -3.39
N ALA A 55 4.37 10.30 -3.58
CA ALA A 55 4.61 11.21 -4.71
C ALA A 55 5.24 12.54 -4.25
N THR A 56 5.61 12.64 -2.99
CA THR A 56 5.95 13.91 -2.34
C THR A 56 7.31 14.49 -2.73
N MET A 57 8.16 13.69 -3.33
CA MET A 57 9.52 14.11 -3.68
C MET A 57 9.71 14.25 -5.19
N PHE A 58 8.62 14.27 -5.97
CA PHE A 58 8.70 14.18 -7.41
C PHE A 58 8.15 15.42 -8.09
N PRO A 59 8.80 15.85 -9.17
CA PRO A 59 8.14 16.70 -10.14
C PRO A 59 6.86 16.02 -10.63
N SER A 60 5.89 16.80 -11.08
CA SER A 60 4.57 16.34 -11.55
C SER A 60 4.61 15.25 -12.65
N THR A 61 5.80 14.91 -13.13
CA THR A 61 6.05 13.84 -14.10
C THR A 61 7.25 13.03 -13.62
N PRO A 62 7.11 11.70 -13.42
CA PRO A 62 8.24 10.84 -13.09
C PRO A 62 9.32 10.93 -14.16
N THR A 63 10.56 11.27 -13.77
CA THR A 63 11.68 11.39 -14.70
C THR A 63 12.57 10.16 -14.72
N GLU A 64 12.54 9.39 -13.62
CA GLU A 64 13.31 8.16 -13.46
C GLU A 64 12.39 7.00 -13.05
N PHE A 65 12.81 5.78 -13.31
CA PHE A 65 12.02 4.60 -12.93
C PHE A 65 11.88 4.46 -11.40
N LYS A 66 12.86 4.94 -10.65
CA LYS A 66 12.78 5.06 -9.19
C LYS A 66 11.51 5.79 -8.73
N ASP A 67 11.14 6.83 -9.42
CA ASP A 67 9.94 7.62 -9.10
C ASP A 67 8.68 6.79 -9.34
N VAL A 68 8.64 6.08 -10.48
CA VAL A 68 7.56 5.14 -10.81
C VAL A 68 7.44 4.05 -9.75
N TYR A 69 8.57 3.45 -9.33
CA TYR A 69 8.60 2.44 -8.29
C TYR A 69 8.03 2.96 -6.96
N GLN A 70 8.40 4.17 -6.56
CA GLN A 70 7.93 4.74 -5.29
C GLN A 70 6.43 5.06 -5.30
N ILE A 71 5.87 5.51 -6.43
CA ILE A 71 4.43 5.73 -6.59
C ILE A 71 3.66 4.41 -6.50
N HIS A 72 4.21 3.32 -7.04
CA HIS A 72 3.59 1.99 -7.01
C HIS A 72 3.85 1.22 -5.71
N SER A 73 4.75 1.70 -4.85
CA SER A 73 5.06 1.08 -3.54
C SER A 73 4.03 1.51 -2.49
N ILE A 74 2.84 0.93 -2.58
CA ILE A 74 1.74 1.22 -1.64
C ILE A 74 1.95 0.53 -0.29
N LEU A 75 1.44 1.13 0.78
CA LEU A 75 1.25 0.42 2.04
C LEU A 75 0.16 -0.65 1.82
N TYR A 76 0.51 -1.90 2.08
CA TYR A 76 -0.46 -2.99 2.07
C TYR A 76 -0.15 -3.97 3.19
N ALA A 77 -1.05 -4.06 4.16
CA ALA A 77 -0.99 -5.02 5.26
C ALA A 77 -2.38 -5.62 5.46
N ILE A 78 -2.42 -6.94 5.57
CA ILE A 78 -3.67 -7.68 5.74
C ILE A 78 -3.51 -8.71 6.86
N ARG A 79 -4.55 -8.85 7.66
CA ARG A 79 -4.74 -9.95 8.59
C ARG A 79 -6.08 -10.60 8.32
N ILE A 80 -6.06 -11.88 7.97
CA ILE A 80 -7.24 -12.73 7.81
C ILE A 80 -6.98 -13.97 8.69
N PRO A 81 -7.71 -14.14 9.81
CA PRO A 81 -7.53 -15.28 10.70
C PRO A 81 -7.77 -16.61 9.98
N ASP A 82 -7.01 -17.64 10.36
CA ASP A 82 -7.16 -19.02 9.90
C ASP A 82 -7.00 -19.26 8.38
N VAL A 83 -6.47 -18.28 7.66
CA VAL A 83 -6.20 -18.36 6.22
C VAL A 83 -4.70 -18.23 5.96
N ASP A 84 -4.12 -19.25 5.32
CA ASP A 84 -2.76 -19.18 4.80
C ASP A 84 -2.75 -18.38 3.48
N ASN A 85 -2.25 -17.16 3.54
CA ASN A 85 -2.29 -16.21 2.43
C ASN A 85 -0.94 -16.02 1.73
N SER A 86 0.08 -16.80 2.06
CA SER A 86 1.46 -16.55 1.65
C SER A 86 1.67 -16.37 0.15
N ASN A 87 0.85 -17.00 -0.69
CA ASN A 87 1.02 -17.02 -2.15
C ASN A 87 0.04 -16.09 -2.92
N THR A 88 -0.96 -15.52 -2.26
CA THR A 88 -2.03 -14.77 -2.93
C THR A 88 -2.22 -13.35 -2.38
N MET A 89 -1.35 -12.93 -1.48
CA MET A 89 -1.43 -11.63 -0.81
C MET A 89 -1.04 -10.47 -1.72
N ILE A 90 -1.84 -10.26 -2.74
CA ILE A 90 -1.75 -9.06 -3.58
C ILE A 90 -3.06 -8.28 -3.48
N PRO A 91 -3.02 -6.95 -3.57
CA PRO A 91 -4.19 -6.10 -3.34
C PRO A 91 -5.41 -6.49 -4.18
N VAL A 92 -5.22 -6.90 -5.43
CA VAL A 92 -6.30 -7.30 -6.33
C VAL A 92 -7.08 -8.53 -5.85
N ASN A 93 -6.46 -9.40 -5.04
CA ASN A 93 -7.08 -10.62 -4.51
C ASN A 93 -7.64 -10.49 -3.09
N THR A 94 -7.44 -9.37 -2.43
CA THR A 94 -7.86 -9.17 -1.03
C THR A 94 -9.30 -9.61 -0.77
N TYR A 95 -10.23 -9.09 -1.53
CA TYR A 95 -11.66 -9.42 -1.35
C TYR A 95 -12.02 -10.80 -1.88
N ARG A 96 -11.30 -11.32 -2.90
CA ARG A 96 -11.48 -12.70 -3.37
C ARG A 96 -11.12 -13.70 -2.28
N ILE A 97 -10.00 -13.47 -1.58
CA ILE A 97 -9.58 -14.29 -0.44
C ILE A 97 -10.67 -14.27 0.64
N ILE A 98 -11.18 -13.11 1.01
CA ILE A 98 -12.21 -12.96 2.03
C ILE A 98 -13.50 -13.68 1.60
N PHE A 99 -13.99 -13.43 0.39
CA PHE A 99 -15.24 -14.01 -0.08
C PHE A 99 -15.15 -15.52 -0.24
N ASN A 100 -14.03 -16.05 -0.72
CA ASN A 100 -13.85 -17.49 -0.87
C ASN A 100 -13.78 -18.21 0.49
N ASN A 101 -13.16 -17.60 1.50
CA ASN A 101 -12.95 -18.25 2.79
C ASN A 101 -14.10 -18.06 3.81
N TYR A 102 -14.88 -17.00 3.68
CA TYR A 102 -15.91 -16.67 4.67
C TYR A 102 -17.35 -16.63 4.13
N PHE A 103 -17.53 -16.70 2.81
CA PHE A 103 -18.84 -16.56 2.18
C PHE A 103 -19.13 -17.65 1.15
N ASP A 104 -18.37 -18.76 1.17
CA ASP A 104 -18.53 -19.92 0.28
C ASP A 104 -18.54 -19.54 -1.23
N MET A 105 -17.79 -18.49 -1.59
CA MET A 105 -17.63 -18.10 -2.98
C MET A 105 -16.43 -18.82 -3.61
N ASP A 106 -16.40 -18.88 -4.94
CA ASP A 106 -15.33 -19.52 -5.72
C ASP A 106 -14.80 -18.52 -6.78
N TYR A 107 -14.26 -17.41 -6.32
CA TYR A 107 -13.64 -16.43 -7.21
C TYR A 107 -12.23 -16.87 -7.61
N GLU A 108 -11.95 -16.89 -8.90
CA GLU A 108 -10.61 -17.13 -9.42
C GLU A 108 -9.65 -16.02 -8.95
N TYR A 109 -8.45 -16.40 -8.49
CA TYR A 109 -7.41 -15.45 -8.15
C TYR A 109 -6.78 -14.87 -9.41
N LEU A 110 -6.60 -13.57 -9.41
CA LEU A 110 -6.00 -12.84 -10.51
C LEU A 110 -4.48 -12.76 -10.35
N GLU A 111 -3.79 -12.71 -11.46
CA GLU A 111 -2.37 -12.37 -11.49
C GLU A 111 -2.15 -10.88 -11.17
N GLN A 112 -1.01 -10.57 -10.60
CA GLN A 112 -0.63 -9.20 -10.31
C GLN A 112 -0.10 -8.54 -11.58
N HIS A 113 -0.78 -7.47 -12.00
CA HIS A 113 -0.31 -6.57 -13.03
C HIS A 113 -0.28 -5.14 -12.51
N SER A 114 0.74 -4.40 -12.94
CA SER A 114 0.92 -2.98 -12.64
C SER A 114 1.05 -2.20 -13.94
N TYR A 115 0.26 -1.15 -14.08
CA TYR A 115 0.20 -0.37 -15.30
C TYR A 115 0.52 1.09 -15.02
N MET A 116 1.15 1.75 -15.98
CA MET A 116 1.30 3.20 -16.00
C MET A 116 0.91 3.78 -17.34
N LEU A 117 0.52 5.06 -17.36
CA LEU A 117 0.35 5.79 -18.62
C LEU A 117 1.71 6.28 -19.12
N ASP A 118 1.97 6.08 -20.39
CA ASP A 118 3.11 6.68 -21.07
C ASP A 118 2.82 8.15 -21.48
N GLN A 119 3.80 8.79 -22.12
CA GLN A 119 3.68 10.19 -22.57
C GLN A 119 2.59 10.41 -23.64
N ASN A 120 2.11 9.33 -24.27
CA ASN A 120 1.06 9.35 -25.28
C ASN A 120 -0.31 8.93 -24.72
N ASN A 121 -0.43 8.83 -23.37
CA ASN A 121 -1.61 8.32 -22.68
C ASN A 121 -1.98 6.87 -23.04
N VAL A 122 -0.97 6.03 -23.35
CA VAL A 122 -1.16 4.59 -23.58
C VAL A 122 -0.78 3.84 -22.31
N TRP A 123 -1.64 2.89 -21.89
CA TRP A 123 -1.36 2.01 -20.76
C TRP A 123 -0.26 1.01 -21.14
N ILE A 124 0.82 1.01 -20.38
CA ILE A 124 1.92 0.04 -20.50
C ILE A 124 2.01 -0.80 -19.23
N ASP A 125 2.19 -2.10 -19.40
CA ASP A 125 2.46 -3.02 -18.29
C ASP A 125 3.92 -2.86 -17.85
N ILE A 126 4.10 -2.57 -16.56
CA ILE A 126 5.41 -2.36 -15.93
C ILE A 126 5.69 -3.40 -14.84
N THR A 127 4.92 -4.48 -14.79
CA THR A 127 4.95 -5.48 -13.72
C THR A 127 6.34 -6.08 -13.53
N GLU A 128 6.95 -6.59 -14.60
CA GLU A 128 8.27 -7.21 -14.52
C GLU A 128 9.34 -6.19 -14.14
N LYS A 129 9.27 -4.99 -14.68
CA LYS A 129 10.22 -3.93 -14.36
C LYS A 129 10.17 -3.52 -12.88
N LEU A 130 8.97 -3.52 -12.27
CA LEU A 130 8.82 -3.27 -10.83
C LEU A 130 9.39 -4.42 -9.98
N ARG A 131 9.25 -5.66 -10.45
CA ARG A 131 9.83 -6.84 -9.79
C ARG A 131 11.35 -6.79 -9.80
N GLU A 132 11.95 -6.55 -10.94
CA GLU A 132 13.40 -6.43 -11.10
C GLU A 132 13.96 -5.34 -10.19
N TYR A 133 13.37 -4.15 -10.20
CA TYR A 133 13.85 -3.02 -9.40
C TYR A 133 13.78 -3.25 -7.88
N ARG A 134 12.92 -4.13 -7.41
CA ARG A 134 12.79 -4.45 -5.98
C ARG A 134 13.98 -5.23 -5.44
N TYR A 135 14.70 -5.93 -6.27
CA TYR A 135 15.77 -6.85 -5.87
C TYR A 135 17.18 -6.33 -6.19
N ASP A 136 17.30 -5.16 -6.82
CA ASP A 136 18.55 -4.43 -7.00
C ASP A 136 18.80 -3.46 -5.82
#